data_ea665c1318d081828c433682dd91496e
#
_entry.id   ea665c1318d081828c433682dd91496e
#
_cell.length_a   1.000
_cell.length_b   1.000
_cell.length_c   1.000
_cell.angle_alpha   90.00
_cell.angle_beta   90.00
_cell.angle_gamma   90.00
#
_symmetry.space_group_name_H-M   'P 1'
#
loop_
_entity.id
_entity.type
_entity.pdbx_description
1 polymer ?
#
loop_
_entity_poly.entity_id
_entity_poly.type
_entity_poly.pdbx_seq_one_letter_code
_entity_poly.pdbx_strand_id
1 'polypeptide(L)'
;GHQSPIVDSLVMAAQAGKEVTVIVELRARFDEAENINLANRLQEAGAHVIYGVAGYKTHCKMALVVRREGGRLQRYVHLGTGNYHPGTARLYTDYGLFSADPALAEDVHQVFLQLTSLMRTPPLRRLHQAPFTLHRDILALIEQEIANVAAGGNGHIIARLNALVEPEVIRALYRASGAGVVIDLVVRGLCCLRPGIPGVSDNIRVRSIVGRFLEHSRVYYFHADGAENVYLSSADW
;
A
#
# COMPACT_ATOMS: atom_id res chain seq x y z
N GLY A 1 13.27 12.43 8.52
CA GLY A 1 13.91 13.20 9.58
C GLY A 1 15.38 12.87 9.72
N HIS A 2 16.18 13.80 10.19
CA HIS A 2 17.64 13.71 10.28
C HIS A 2 18.18 12.55 11.14
N GLN A 3 17.35 11.92 11.95
CA GLN A 3 17.75 10.83 12.86
C GLN A 3 16.91 9.56 12.57
N SER A 4 17.09 8.98 11.37
CA SER A 4 16.48 7.72 11.04
C SER A 4 17.53 6.59 11.01
N PRO A 5 17.43 5.56 11.85
CA PRO A 5 18.34 4.41 11.80
C PRO A 5 18.38 3.72 10.44
N ILE A 6 17.28 3.79 9.67
CA ILE A 6 17.23 3.27 8.31
C ILE A 6 18.15 4.07 7.40
N VAL A 7 18.11 5.41 7.49
CA VAL A 7 18.99 6.28 6.69
C VAL A 7 20.46 6.06 7.07
N ASP A 8 20.75 5.95 8.34
CA ASP A 8 22.11 5.67 8.82
C ASP A 8 22.62 4.34 8.27
N SER A 9 21.78 3.30 8.25
CA SER A 9 22.12 1.99 7.68
C SER A 9 22.35 2.05 6.16
N LEU A 10 21.56 2.86 5.43
CA LEU A 10 21.75 3.06 3.99
C LEU A 10 23.04 3.80 3.68
N VAL A 11 23.38 4.84 4.45
CA VAL A 11 24.66 5.56 4.36
C VAL A 11 25.83 4.62 4.61
N MET A 12 25.78 3.83 5.69
CA MET A 12 26.84 2.85 6.00
C MET A 12 26.97 1.79 4.89
N ALA A 13 25.88 1.33 4.31
CA ALA A 13 25.90 0.35 3.22
C ALA A 13 26.57 0.96 1.99
N ALA A 14 26.23 2.18 1.58
CA ALA A 14 26.83 2.88 0.44
C ALA A 14 28.34 3.10 0.68
N GLN A 15 28.75 3.57 1.86
CA GLN A 15 30.15 3.76 2.23
C GLN A 15 30.95 2.43 2.26
N ALA A 16 30.27 1.30 2.54
CA ALA A 16 30.86 -0.04 2.47
C ALA A 16 30.87 -0.63 1.05
N GLY A 17 30.59 0.19 0.01
CA GLY A 17 30.65 -0.21 -1.41
C GLY A 17 29.45 -1.06 -1.86
N LYS A 18 28.32 -1.02 -1.14
CA LYS A 18 27.06 -1.63 -1.62
C LYS A 18 26.37 -0.67 -2.59
N GLU A 19 25.73 -1.22 -3.60
CA GLU A 19 24.83 -0.46 -4.46
C GLU A 19 23.58 -0.10 -3.68
N VAL A 20 23.35 1.19 -3.50
CA VAL A 20 22.20 1.73 -2.76
C VAL A 20 21.46 2.72 -3.66
N THR A 21 20.19 2.46 -3.91
CA THR A 21 19.29 3.36 -4.63
C THR A 21 18.13 3.77 -3.72
N VAL A 22 17.89 5.07 -3.63
CA VAL A 22 16.83 5.63 -2.78
C VAL A 22 15.94 6.55 -3.61
N ILE A 23 14.62 6.33 -3.51
CA ILE A 23 13.62 7.20 -4.13
C ILE A 23 13.05 8.10 -3.03
N VAL A 24 13.21 9.40 -3.20
CA VAL A 24 12.77 10.42 -2.25
C VAL A 24 11.63 11.23 -2.87
N GLU A 25 10.48 11.29 -2.18
CA GLU A 25 9.39 12.18 -2.57
C GLU A 25 9.65 13.58 -1.98
N LEU A 26 10.00 14.54 -2.85
CA LEU A 26 10.31 15.92 -2.43
C LEU A 26 9.07 16.72 -2.03
N ARG A 27 7.91 16.44 -2.63
CA ARG A 27 6.66 17.18 -2.38
C ARG A 27 5.92 16.66 -1.14
N ALA A 28 6.63 16.34 -0.08
CA ALA A 28 6.03 16.03 1.21
C ALA A 28 5.70 17.34 1.94
N ARG A 29 4.42 17.56 2.28
CA ARG A 29 4.00 18.75 3.03
C ARG A 29 4.82 18.86 4.31
N PHE A 30 5.42 20.05 4.55
CA PHE A 30 6.22 20.43 5.72
C PHE A 30 7.62 19.82 5.87
N ASP A 31 8.05 18.91 4.97
CA ASP A 31 9.33 18.20 5.11
C ASP A 31 10.29 18.41 3.92
N GLU A 32 10.06 19.39 3.04
CA GLU A 32 10.83 19.57 1.81
C GLU A 32 12.33 19.82 2.10
N ALA A 33 12.65 20.71 3.02
CA ALA A 33 14.03 21.02 3.40
C ALA A 33 14.74 19.80 4.02
N GLU A 34 14.04 19.05 4.87
CA GLU A 34 14.57 17.82 5.46
C GLU A 34 14.82 16.72 4.41
N ASN A 35 13.93 16.59 3.43
CA ASN A 35 14.08 15.63 2.34
C ASN A 35 15.24 15.97 1.41
N ILE A 36 15.49 17.26 1.16
CA ILE A 36 16.66 17.72 0.40
C ILE A 36 17.96 17.40 1.16
N ASN A 37 18.03 17.71 2.45
CA ASN A 37 19.19 17.41 3.28
C ASN A 37 19.45 15.89 3.36
N LEU A 38 18.41 15.10 3.47
CA LEU A 38 18.49 13.65 3.44
C LEU A 38 19.07 13.14 2.11
N ALA A 39 18.57 13.66 0.99
CA ALA A 39 19.04 13.32 -0.34
C ALA A 39 20.52 13.64 -0.51
N ASN A 40 20.95 14.83 -0.12
CA ASN A 40 22.36 15.25 -0.17
C ASN A 40 23.25 14.31 0.64
N ARG A 41 22.87 13.99 1.88
CA ARG A 41 23.61 13.08 2.76
C ARG A 41 23.80 11.69 2.14
N LEU A 42 22.74 11.16 1.49
CA LEU A 42 22.80 9.87 0.80
C LEU A 42 23.71 9.93 -0.43
N GLN A 43 23.63 11.00 -1.24
CA GLN A 43 24.49 11.20 -2.41
C GLN A 43 25.96 11.32 -2.02
N GLU A 44 26.27 12.10 -0.97
CA GLU A 44 27.64 12.23 -0.45
C GLU A 44 28.21 10.88 0.03
N ALA A 45 27.36 9.99 0.51
CA ALA A 45 27.76 8.63 0.87
C ALA A 45 27.94 7.68 -0.31
N GLY A 46 27.60 8.10 -1.54
CA GLY A 46 27.72 7.30 -2.76
C GLY A 46 26.43 6.57 -3.19
N ALA A 47 25.30 6.88 -2.57
CA ALA A 47 24.01 6.31 -2.98
C ALA A 47 23.44 7.04 -4.21
N HIS A 48 22.71 6.31 -5.05
CA HIS A 48 21.90 6.86 -6.13
C HIS A 48 20.58 7.38 -5.56
N VAL A 49 20.33 8.69 -5.68
CA VAL A 49 19.08 9.29 -5.23
C VAL A 49 18.24 9.73 -6.40
N ILE A 50 16.99 9.31 -6.43
CA ILE A 50 15.99 9.62 -7.44
C ILE A 50 14.87 10.42 -6.79
N TYR A 51 14.51 11.54 -7.42
CA TYR A 51 13.52 12.47 -6.91
C TYR A 51 12.17 12.24 -7.59
N GLY A 52 11.36 11.37 -7.00
CA GLY A 52 9.99 11.11 -7.43
C GLY A 52 9.86 10.68 -8.90
N VAL A 53 8.62 10.65 -9.36
CA VAL A 53 8.27 10.37 -10.78
C VAL A 53 7.46 11.55 -11.30
N ALA A 54 7.82 12.07 -12.47
CA ALA A 54 7.12 13.19 -13.09
C ALA A 54 5.62 12.85 -13.31
N GLY A 55 4.73 13.72 -12.85
CA GLY A 55 3.27 13.55 -12.98
C GLY A 55 2.61 12.64 -11.94
N TYR A 56 3.38 11.95 -11.09
CA TYR A 56 2.85 11.08 -10.04
C TYR A 56 3.46 11.39 -8.68
N LYS A 57 2.69 11.17 -7.63
CA LYS A 57 3.20 11.20 -6.26
C LYS A 57 3.57 9.80 -5.82
N THR A 58 4.83 9.58 -5.47
CA THR A 58 5.30 8.30 -4.96
C THR A 58 4.83 8.14 -3.51
N HIS A 59 3.88 7.25 -3.27
CA HIS A 59 3.27 7.03 -1.95
C HIS A 59 3.52 5.63 -1.38
N CYS A 60 4.08 4.71 -2.16
CA CYS A 60 4.43 3.37 -1.69
C CYS A 60 5.56 3.42 -0.65
N LYS A 61 5.52 2.48 0.30
CA LYS A 61 6.55 2.30 1.34
C LYS A 61 7.12 0.90 1.18
N MET A 62 8.26 0.82 0.51
CA MET A 62 8.89 -0.45 0.14
C MET A 62 10.40 -0.36 0.36
N ALA A 63 10.99 -1.50 0.75
CA ALA A 63 12.42 -1.71 0.72
C ALA A 63 12.71 -3.05 0.05
N LEU A 64 13.78 -3.11 -0.71
CA LEU A 64 14.29 -4.30 -1.38
C LEU A 64 15.76 -4.47 -1.05
N VAL A 65 16.11 -5.65 -0.52
CA VAL A 65 17.50 -6.07 -0.30
C VAL A 65 17.78 -7.25 -1.20
N VAL A 66 18.83 -7.15 -2.02
CA VAL A 66 19.30 -8.23 -2.89
C VAL A 66 20.63 -8.72 -2.36
N ARG A 67 20.73 -10.00 -2.06
CA ARG A 67 21.94 -10.63 -1.53
C ARG A 67 22.34 -11.84 -2.36
N ARG A 68 23.64 -12.11 -2.41
CA ARG A 68 24.14 -13.38 -2.97
C ARG A 68 24.30 -14.40 -1.85
N GLU A 69 23.51 -15.47 -1.92
CA GLU A 69 23.48 -16.54 -0.94
C GLU A 69 23.57 -17.90 -1.66
N GLY A 70 24.53 -18.72 -1.28
CA GLY A 70 24.72 -20.03 -1.91
C GLY A 70 24.88 -19.98 -3.45
N GLY A 71 25.51 -18.92 -3.97
CA GLY A 71 25.69 -18.73 -5.41
C GLY A 71 24.46 -18.19 -6.17
N ARG A 72 23.35 -17.96 -5.48
CA ARG A 72 22.09 -17.41 -6.05
C ARG A 72 21.79 -16.03 -5.51
N LEU A 73 21.03 -15.23 -6.29
CA LEU A 73 20.50 -13.97 -5.81
C LEU A 73 19.22 -14.23 -5.03
N GLN A 74 19.23 -13.84 -3.76
CA GLN A 74 18.07 -13.87 -2.89
C GLN A 74 17.57 -12.43 -2.66
N ARG A 75 16.25 -12.25 -2.75
CA ARG A 75 15.60 -10.95 -2.52
C ARG A 75 14.81 -11.01 -1.22
N TYR A 76 14.89 -9.95 -0.44
CA TYR A 76 14.11 -9.71 0.76
C TYR A 76 13.39 -8.39 0.60
N VAL A 77 12.12 -8.35 0.94
CA VAL A 77 11.29 -7.16 0.79
C VAL A 77 10.65 -6.76 2.11
N HIS A 78 10.49 -5.47 2.29
CA HIS A 78 9.60 -4.89 3.28
C HIS A 78 8.56 -4.04 2.55
N LEU A 79 7.28 -4.25 2.89
CA LEU A 79 6.15 -3.47 2.42
C LEU A 79 5.42 -2.89 3.61
N GLY A 80 5.11 -1.61 3.60
CA GLY A 80 4.48 -0.93 4.72
C GLY A 80 3.28 -0.09 4.34
N THR A 81 2.32 0.03 5.25
CA THR A 81 1.23 1.00 5.15
C THR A 81 1.67 2.40 5.59
N GLY A 82 2.71 2.49 6.43
CA GLY A 82 3.23 3.70 7.06
C GLY A 82 4.57 4.17 6.54
N ASN A 83 4.83 5.46 6.69
CA ASN A 83 6.08 6.08 6.26
C ASN A 83 7.28 5.62 7.09
N TYR A 84 8.46 5.55 6.46
CA TYR A 84 9.75 5.38 7.13
C TYR A 84 10.19 6.67 7.84
N HIS A 85 9.39 7.12 8.80
CA HIS A 85 9.63 8.34 9.55
C HIS A 85 9.46 8.07 11.05
N PRO A 86 10.52 8.25 11.88
CA PRO A 86 10.50 7.90 13.31
C PRO A 86 9.42 8.61 14.11
N GLY A 87 9.13 9.88 13.79
CA GLY A 87 8.10 10.68 14.47
C GLY A 87 6.70 10.13 14.22
N THR A 88 6.34 9.88 12.95
CA THR A 88 5.03 9.35 12.60
C THR A 88 4.84 7.91 13.07
N ALA A 89 5.90 7.09 13.06
CA ALA A 89 5.86 5.71 13.53
C ALA A 89 5.48 5.56 15.01
N ARG A 90 5.70 6.60 15.82
CA ARG A 90 5.31 6.62 17.24
C ARG A 90 3.86 7.05 17.47
N LEU A 91 3.24 7.69 16.49
CA LEU A 91 1.92 8.32 16.61
C LEU A 91 0.85 7.61 15.77
N TYR A 92 1.26 6.82 14.77
CA TYR A 92 0.39 6.18 13.81
C TYR A 92 0.36 4.66 14.05
N THR A 93 -0.80 4.05 13.79
CA THR A 93 -0.89 2.59 13.69
C THR A 93 -0.69 2.19 12.23
N ASP A 94 0.32 1.38 11.98
CA ASP A 94 0.65 0.88 10.66
C ASP A 94 1.07 -0.59 10.72
N TYR A 95 1.05 -1.24 9.56
CA TYR A 95 1.55 -2.60 9.38
C TYR A 95 2.76 -2.63 8.47
N GLY A 96 3.68 -3.56 8.75
CA GLY A 96 4.82 -3.89 7.91
C GLY A 96 4.88 -5.39 7.64
N LEU A 97 5.10 -5.76 6.40
CA LEU A 97 5.30 -7.13 5.96
C LEU A 97 6.74 -7.31 5.52
N PHE A 98 7.46 -8.24 6.14
CA PHE A 98 8.74 -8.75 5.65
C PHE A 98 8.51 -10.06 4.93
N SER A 99 9.11 -10.22 3.75
CA SER A 99 8.94 -11.43 2.96
C SER A 99 10.20 -11.74 2.13
N ALA A 100 10.41 -13.03 1.89
CA ALA A 100 11.36 -13.54 0.90
C ALA A 100 10.65 -14.36 -0.20
N ASP A 101 9.30 -14.25 -0.28
CA ASP A 101 8.53 -14.89 -1.35
C ASP A 101 9.01 -14.42 -2.73
N PRO A 102 9.42 -15.35 -3.63
CA PRO A 102 10.03 -14.95 -4.90
C PRO A 102 9.09 -14.16 -5.81
N ALA A 103 7.78 -14.46 -5.80
CA ALA A 103 6.82 -13.77 -6.67
C ALA A 103 6.57 -12.33 -6.18
N LEU A 104 6.41 -12.14 -4.87
CA LEU A 104 6.26 -10.83 -4.26
C LEU A 104 7.54 -9.99 -4.43
N ALA A 105 8.70 -10.60 -4.22
CA ALA A 105 9.99 -9.92 -4.35
C ALA A 105 10.29 -9.53 -5.80
N GLU A 106 9.86 -10.33 -6.78
CA GLU A 106 9.94 -9.97 -8.19
C GLU A 106 9.04 -8.77 -8.51
N ASP A 107 7.80 -8.75 -8.04
CA ASP A 107 6.88 -7.61 -8.24
C ASP A 107 7.47 -6.31 -7.66
N VAL A 108 8.00 -6.37 -6.43
CA VAL A 108 8.68 -5.20 -5.81
C VAL A 108 9.86 -4.74 -6.66
N HIS A 109 10.67 -5.67 -7.16
CA HIS A 109 11.79 -5.36 -8.06
C HIS A 109 11.31 -4.66 -9.33
N GLN A 110 10.24 -5.14 -9.95
CA GLN A 110 9.65 -4.52 -11.14
C GLN A 110 9.14 -3.11 -10.87
N VAL A 111 8.52 -2.87 -9.70
CA VAL A 111 8.10 -1.51 -9.30
C VAL A 111 9.30 -0.60 -9.12
N PHE A 112 10.40 -1.06 -8.50
CA PHE A 112 11.65 -0.28 -8.42
C PHE A 112 12.22 0.03 -9.80
N LEU A 113 12.25 -0.91 -10.73
CA LEU A 113 12.68 -0.67 -12.11
C LEU A 113 11.80 0.39 -12.79
N GLN A 114 10.49 0.33 -12.63
CA GLN A 114 9.58 1.35 -13.16
C GLN A 114 9.88 2.75 -12.59
N LEU A 115 10.10 2.84 -11.30
CA LEU A 115 10.35 4.11 -10.62
C LEU A 115 11.73 4.70 -10.96
N THR A 116 12.72 3.86 -11.28
CA THR A 116 14.10 4.28 -11.53
C THR A 116 14.44 4.49 -13.01
N SER A 117 13.78 3.76 -13.90
CA SER A 117 14.10 3.76 -15.34
C SER A 117 12.95 4.18 -16.25
N LEU A 118 11.77 4.52 -15.67
CA LEU A 118 10.54 4.84 -16.40
C LEU A 118 10.09 3.73 -17.38
N MET A 119 10.56 2.52 -17.18
CA MET A 119 10.14 1.36 -17.96
C MET A 119 8.72 0.93 -17.57
N ARG A 120 7.95 0.45 -18.52
CA ARG A 120 6.68 -0.20 -18.21
C ARG A 120 6.94 -1.53 -17.52
N THR A 121 6.27 -1.76 -16.38
CA THR A 121 6.32 -3.06 -15.71
C THR A 121 5.52 -4.10 -16.49
N PRO A 122 5.96 -5.37 -16.49
CA PRO A 122 5.07 -6.47 -16.83
C PRO A 122 3.90 -6.54 -15.83
N PRO A 123 2.83 -7.28 -16.13
CA PRO A 123 1.74 -7.49 -15.18
C PRO A 123 2.29 -8.04 -13.86
N LEU A 124 1.98 -7.35 -12.75
CA LEU A 124 2.35 -7.77 -11.40
C LEU A 124 1.47 -8.96 -10.97
N ARG A 125 2.02 -9.87 -10.18
CA ARG A 125 1.36 -11.12 -9.76
C ARG A 125 0.72 -11.04 -8.38
N ARG A 126 1.35 -10.30 -7.47
CA ARG A 126 1.00 -10.18 -6.05
C ARG A 126 0.66 -8.76 -5.64
N LEU A 127 1.15 -7.76 -6.38
CA LEU A 127 0.93 -6.35 -6.08
C LEU A 127 -0.12 -5.74 -7.01
N HIS A 128 -0.96 -4.90 -6.42
CA HIS A 128 -1.87 -4.01 -7.14
C HIS A 128 -1.35 -2.58 -7.03
N GLN A 129 -1.21 -1.91 -8.15
CA GLN A 129 -0.54 -0.60 -8.22
C GLN A 129 -1.50 0.51 -8.67
N ALA A 130 -1.66 1.54 -7.85
CA ALA A 130 -2.32 2.78 -8.27
C ALA A 130 -1.33 3.66 -9.06
N PRO A 131 -1.79 4.34 -10.15
CA PRO A 131 -3.14 4.35 -10.70
C PRO A 131 -3.40 3.25 -11.75
N PHE A 132 -2.51 2.27 -11.92
CA PHE A 132 -2.49 1.39 -13.09
C PHE A 132 -3.45 0.20 -12.99
N THR A 133 -3.44 -0.54 -11.88
CA THR A 133 -4.21 -1.77 -11.72
C THR A 133 -5.14 -1.78 -10.51
N LEU A 134 -4.80 -1.06 -9.43
CA LEU A 134 -5.49 -1.15 -8.14
C LEU A 134 -7.00 -0.93 -8.26
N HIS A 135 -7.43 0.14 -8.92
CA HIS A 135 -8.86 0.49 -9.04
C HIS A 135 -9.66 -0.62 -9.73
N ARG A 136 -9.19 -1.07 -10.90
CA ARG A 136 -9.80 -2.18 -11.64
C ARG A 136 -9.86 -3.46 -10.80
N ASP A 137 -8.77 -3.76 -10.10
CA ASP A 137 -8.64 -5.01 -9.37
C ASP A 137 -9.52 -5.01 -8.10
N ILE A 138 -9.69 -3.86 -7.42
CA ILE A 138 -10.65 -3.71 -6.32
C ILE A 138 -12.08 -3.93 -6.81
N LEU A 139 -12.46 -3.34 -7.94
CA LEU A 139 -13.78 -3.57 -8.54
C LEU A 139 -13.99 -5.04 -8.88
N ALA A 140 -12.99 -5.71 -9.45
CA ALA A 140 -13.06 -7.14 -9.76
C ALA A 140 -13.20 -8.02 -8.51
N LEU A 141 -12.51 -7.69 -7.41
CA LEU A 141 -12.65 -8.39 -6.14
C LEU A 141 -14.06 -8.22 -5.55
N ILE A 142 -14.65 -7.03 -5.63
CA ILE A 142 -16.04 -6.81 -5.20
C ILE A 142 -17.02 -7.61 -6.06
N GLU A 143 -16.86 -7.60 -7.39
CA GLU A 143 -17.72 -8.36 -8.30
C GLU A 143 -17.58 -9.88 -8.08
N GLN A 144 -16.39 -10.37 -7.68
CA GLN A 144 -16.20 -11.78 -7.32
C GLN A 144 -17.02 -12.16 -6.08
N GLU A 145 -17.09 -11.30 -5.05
CA GLU A 145 -17.94 -11.56 -3.88
C GLU A 145 -19.43 -11.62 -4.27
N ILE A 146 -19.88 -10.75 -5.18
CA ILE A 146 -21.24 -10.80 -5.74
C ILE A 146 -21.49 -12.12 -6.44
N ALA A 147 -20.57 -12.58 -7.29
CA ALA A 147 -20.68 -13.83 -8.00
C ALA A 147 -20.70 -15.04 -7.06
N ASN A 148 -19.92 -15.03 -5.99
CA ASN A 148 -19.89 -16.08 -4.99
C ASN A 148 -21.26 -16.22 -4.28
N VAL A 149 -21.87 -15.10 -3.89
CA VAL A 149 -23.24 -15.13 -3.31
C VAL A 149 -24.27 -15.60 -4.32
N ALA A 150 -24.20 -15.15 -5.56
CA ALA A 150 -25.12 -15.59 -6.61
C ALA A 150 -25.01 -17.12 -6.91
N ALA A 151 -23.85 -17.71 -6.67
CA ALA A 151 -23.63 -19.15 -6.77
C ALA A 151 -24.09 -19.94 -5.53
N GLY A 152 -24.66 -19.28 -4.52
CA GLY A 152 -25.13 -19.90 -3.26
C GLY A 152 -24.06 -19.99 -2.16
N GLY A 153 -22.89 -19.37 -2.35
CA GLY A 153 -21.83 -19.23 -1.36
C GLY A 153 -22.04 -18.02 -0.45
N ASN A 154 -21.00 -17.71 0.33
CA ASN A 154 -20.96 -16.55 1.20
C ASN A 154 -20.09 -15.44 0.60
N GLY A 155 -20.50 -14.18 0.75
CA GLY A 155 -19.71 -13.01 0.41
C GLY A 155 -19.49 -12.13 1.64
N HIS A 156 -18.24 -11.74 1.89
CA HIS A 156 -17.90 -10.84 2.99
C HIS A 156 -16.71 -9.96 2.62
N ILE A 157 -16.90 -8.65 2.76
CA ILE A 157 -15.86 -7.65 2.56
C ILE A 157 -15.63 -6.92 3.88
N ILE A 158 -14.38 -6.83 4.30
CA ILE A 158 -13.98 -5.94 5.40
C ILE A 158 -12.94 -4.98 4.85
N ALA A 159 -13.17 -3.68 5.00
CA ALA A 159 -12.19 -2.69 4.57
C ALA A 159 -11.94 -1.67 5.67
N ARG A 160 -10.66 -1.50 6.02
CA ARG A 160 -10.19 -0.42 6.87
C ARG A 160 -9.48 0.62 6.00
N LEU A 161 -9.96 1.86 6.06
CA LEU A 161 -9.62 2.95 5.17
C LEU A 161 -9.42 4.25 5.94
N ASN A 162 -8.63 5.17 5.39
CA ASN A 162 -8.62 6.54 5.89
C ASN A 162 -9.75 7.35 5.25
N ALA A 163 -10.06 7.09 3.98
CA ALA A 163 -11.15 7.72 3.25
C ALA A 163 -11.80 6.73 2.28
N LEU A 164 -13.11 6.91 2.05
CA LEU A 164 -13.89 6.21 1.04
C LEU A 164 -14.66 7.25 0.23
N VAL A 165 -14.12 7.61 -0.93
CA VAL A 165 -14.62 8.74 -1.74
C VAL A 165 -14.75 8.41 -3.23
N GLU A 166 -14.21 7.28 -3.69
CA GLU A 166 -14.20 6.91 -5.08
C GLU A 166 -15.61 6.43 -5.53
N PRO A 167 -16.26 7.10 -6.53
CA PRO A 167 -17.66 6.84 -6.84
C PRO A 167 -17.95 5.44 -7.39
N GLU A 168 -17.05 4.86 -8.19
CA GLU A 168 -17.28 3.54 -8.79
C GLU A 168 -17.17 2.44 -7.75
N VAL A 169 -16.21 2.55 -6.84
CA VAL A 169 -16.07 1.61 -5.71
C VAL A 169 -17.30 1.69 -4.80
N ILE A 170 -17.78 2.91 -4.48
CA ILE A 170 -18.99 3.10 -3.66
C ILE A 170 -20.21 2.45 -4.35
N ARG A 171 -20.39 2.66 -5.67
CA ARG A 171 -21.48 2.01 -6.43
C ARG A 171 -21.34 0.48 -6.43
N ALA A 172 -20.12 -0.04 -6.56
CA ALA A 172 -19.88 -1.48 -6.50
C ALA A 172 -20.22 -2.06 -5.12
N LEU A 173 -19.88 -1.36 -4.03
CA LEU A 173 -20.26 -1.77 -2.68
C LEU A 173 -21.78 -1.75 -2.47
N TYR A 174 -22.50 -0.79 -3.02
CA TYR A 174 -23.98 -0.80 -3.00
C TYR A 174 -24.56 -1.99 -3.77
N ARG A 175 -24.02 -2.30 -4.97
CA ARG A 175 -24.45 -3.51 -5.72
C ARG A 175 -24.17 -4.77 -4.93
N ALA A 176 -23.00 -4.88 -4.30
CA ALA A 176 -22.63 -6.03 -3.49
C ALA A 176 -23.56 -6.20 -2.28
N SER A 177 -23.93 -5.11 -1.60
CA SER A 177 -24.92 -5.14 -0.53
C SER A 177 -26.28 -5.62 -1.03
N GLY A 178 -26.76 -5.11 -2.18
CA GLY A 178 -28.01 -5.54 -2.80
C GLY A 178 -28.00 -7.00 -3.22
N ALA A 179 -26.84 -7.58 -3.53
CA ALA A 179 -26.66 -8.98 -3.85
C ALA A 179 -26.55 -9.89 -2.59
N GLY A 180 -26.49 -9.33 -1.39
CA GLY A 180 -26.42 -10.10 -0.14
C GLY A 180 -25.00 -10.25 0.43
N VAL A 181 -23.98 -9.57 -0.13
CA VAL A 181 -22.63 -9.54 0.45
C VAL A 181 -22.64 -8.74 1.75
N VAL A 182 -22.08 -9.30 2.80
CA VAL A 182 -21.89 -8.61 4.10
C VAL A 182 -20.67 -7.69 3.97
N ILE A 183 -20.82 -6.42 4.37
CA ILE A 183 -19.78 -5.41 4.20
C ILE A 183 -19.57 -4.67 5.51
N ASP A 184 -18.34 -4.76 6.05
CA ASP A 184 -17.91 -4.07 7.26
C ASP A 184 -16.81 -3.07 6.92
N LEU A 185 -17.12 -1.79 7.07
CA LEU A 185 -16.19 -0.70 6.76
C LEU A 185 -15.75 0.02 8.05
N VAL A 186 -14.45 0.20 8.20
CA VAL A 186 -13.84 1.03 9.23
C VAL A 186 -13.18 2.22 8.54
N VAL A 187 -13.86 3.36 8.50
CA VAL A 187 -13.40 4.56 7.81
C VAL A 187 -13.06 5.64 8.83
N ARG A 188 -11.79 6.01 8.90
CA ARG A 188 -11.32 6.98 9.89
C ARG A 188 -11.79 8.41 9.60
N GLY A 189 -11.74 8.84 8.33
CA GLY A 189 -12.00 10.20 7.90
C GLY A 189 -13.23 10.32 7.00
N LEU A 190 -13.05 10.86 5.80
CA LEU A 190 -14.15 11.08 4.85
C LEU A 190 -14.77 9.75 4.38
N CYS A 191 -16.09 9.65 4.50
CA CYS A 191 -16.87 8.55 3.96
C CYS A 191 -18.05 9.11 3.16
N CYS A 192 -18.02 8.94 1.85
CA CYS A 192 -19.11 9.35 0.94
C CYS A 192 -20.15 8.24 0.74
N LEU A 193 -19.94 7.05 1.32
CA LEU A 193 -20.91 5.97 1.34
C LEU A 193 -21.88 6.15 2.52
N ARG A 194 -23.18 5.98 2.26
CA ARG A 194 -24.23 6.01 3.29
C ARG A 194 -24.72 4.60 3.62
N PRO A 195 -24.48 4.09 4.82
CA PRO A 195 -24.95 2.77 5.23
C PRO A 195 -26.43 2.80 5.64
N GLY A 196 -27.07 1.62 5.68
CA GLY A 196 -28.41 1.42 6.26
C GLY A 196 -29.54 2.04 5.47
N ILE A 197 -29.38 2.28 4.15
CA ILE A 197 -30.48 2.69 3.28
C ILE A 197 -31.25 1.45 2.84
N PRO A 198 -32.57 1.33 3.15
CA PRO A 198 -33.36 0.18 2.79
C PRO A 198 -33.32 -0.14 1.29
N GLY A 199 -33.06 -1.39 0.96
CA GLY A 199 -32.94 -1.87 -0.42
C GLY A 199 -31.64 -1.49 -1.15
N VAL A 200 -30.74 -0.73 -0.52
CA VAL A 200 -29.50 -0.25 -1.14
C VAL A 200 -28.27 -0.68 -0.33
N SER A 201 -28.26 -0.39 0.95
CA SER A 201 -27.09 -0.62 1.80
C SER A 201 -27.43 -1.33 3.13
N ASP A 202 -28.42 -2.21 3.11
CA ASP A 202 -28.88 -2.97 4.28
C ASP A 202 -27.78 -3.83 4.89
N ASN A 203 -26.86 -4.35 4.05
CA ASN A 203 -25.77 -5.23 4.46
C ASN A 203 -24.45 -4.48 4.68
N ILE A 204 -24.46 -3.14 4.67
CA ILE A 204 -23.27 -2.33 4.92
C ILE A 204 -23.29 -1.73 6.32
N ARG A 205 -22.23 -1.98 7.05
CA ARG A 205 -21.96 -1.35 8.35
C ARG A 205 -20.73 -0.47 8.24
N VAL A 206 -20.82 0.77 8.71
CA VAL A 206 -19.69 1.70 8.73
C VAL A 206 -19.42 2.11 10.17
N ARG A 207 -18.16 2.04 10.56
CA ARG A 207 -17.64 2.50 11.85
C ARG A 207 -16.43 3.39 11.63
N SER A 208 -16.17 4.27 12.60
CA SER A 208 -14.92 5.02 12.69
C SER A 208 -14.20 4.66 13.97
N ILE A 209 -12.86 4.74 13.93
CA ILE A 209 -12.02 4.53 15.11
C ILE A 209 -11.28 5.81 15.42
N VAL A 210 -11.45 6.30 16.63
CA VAL A 210 -10.70 7.43 17.21
C VAL A 210 -10.06 6.95 18.51
N GLY A 211 -8.76 7.11 18.63
CA GLY A 211 -8.02 6.67 19.79
C GLY A 211 -6.79 7.53 20.05
N ARG A 212 -5.90 7.04 20.89
CA ARG A 212 -4.65 7.73 21.24
C ARG A 212 -3.72 7.87 20.01
N PHE A 213 -3.71 6.88 19.14
CA PHE A 213 -2.90 6.85 17.93
C PHE A 213 -3.75 7.15 16.70
N LEU A 214 -3.12 7.70 15.67
CA LEU A 214 -3.78 7.88 14.38
C LEU A 214 -3.90 6.51 13.69
N GLU A 215 -5.13 6.08 13.44
CA GLU A 215 -5.46 4.83 12.78
C GLU A 215 -5.22 4.94 11.27
N HIS A 216 -3.97 4.69 10.85
CA HIS A 216 -3.48 5.03 9.52
C HIS A 216 -3.43 3.85 8.55
N SER A 217 -3.34 2.62 9.06
CA SER A 217 -3.25 1.43 8.22
C SER A 217 -4.50 1.22 7.35
N ARG A 218 -4.31 0.73 6.12
CA ARG A 218 -5.37 0.24 5.24
C ARG A 218 -5.21 -1.25 5.09
N VAL A 219 -6.31 -1.95 5.33
CA VAL A 219 -6.38 -3.41 5.23
C VAL A 219 -7.69 -3.78 4.57
N TYR A 220 -7.64 -4.64 3.57
CA TYR A 220 -8.81 -5.13 2.86
C TYR A 220 -8.88 -6.65 2.99
N TYR A 221 -10.06 -7.15 3.31
CA TYR A 221 -10.37 -8.57 3.36
C TYR A 221 -11.51 -8.88 2.41
N PHE A 222 -11.35 -9.95 1.64
CA PHE A 222 -12.38 -10.54 0.80
C PHE A 222 -12.49 -12.02 1.14
N HIS A 223 -13.72 -12.50 1.38
CA HIS A 223 -13.97 -13.90 1.73
C HIS A 223 -13.53 -14.87 0.63
N ALA A 224 -13.73 -14.48 -0.63
CA ALA A 224 -13.23 -15.18 -1.82
C ALA A 224 -13.52 -16.68 -1.79
N ASP A 225 -14.78 -17.05 -1.50
CA ASP A 225 -15.24 -18.44 -1.40
C ASP A 225 -14.40 -19.31 -0.42
N GLY A 226 -14.03 -18.71 0.69
CA GLY A 226 -13.24 -19.36 1.76
C GLY A 226 -11.72 -19.26 1.60
N ALA A 227 -11.20 -18.59 0.56
CA ALA A 227 -9.76 -18.36 0.40
C ALA A 227 -9.21 -17.28 1.36
N GLU A 228 -10.11 -16.42 1.90
CA GLU A 228 -9.81 -15.41 2.92
C GLU A 228 -8.65 -14.49 2.54
N ASN A 229 -8.78 -13.80 1.41
CA ASN A 229 -7.73 -12.94 0.89
C ASN A 229 -7.60 -11.64 1.71
N VAL A 230 -6.38 -11.35 2.18
CA VAL A 230 -6.05 -10.13 2.93
C VAL A 230 -5.02 -9.32 2.18
N TYR A 231 -5.28 -8.02 2.05
CA TYR A 231 -4.40 -7.06 1.39
C TYR A 231 -4.01 -5.94 2.35
N LEU A 232 -2.73 -5.60 2.37
CA LEU A 232 -2.22 -4.38 3.00
C LEU A 232 -2.06 -3.31 1.93
N SER A 233 -2.47 -2.07 2.22
CA SER A 233 -2.40 -0.99 1.26
C SER A 233 -1.87 0.32 1.86
N SER A 234 -1.27 1.15 1.02
CA SER A 234 -1.00 2.55 1.31
C SER A 234 -1.96 3.50 0.58
N ALA A 235 -2.92 2.98 -0.19
CA ALA A 235 -3.94 3.71 -0.91
C ALA A 235 -5.33 3.54 -0.26
N ASP A 236 -6.19 4.54 -0.41
CA ASP A 236 -7.60 4.52 -0.03
C ASP A 236 -8.51 4.19 -1.23
N TRP A 237 -9.81 4.09 -1.01
CA TRP A 237 -10.85 3.83 -2.01
C TRP A 237 -11.69 5.07 -2.31
#